data_d675078bd56ff0ef87028968a687918b
#
_entry.id   d675078bd56ff0ef87028968a687918b
#
_cell.length_a   1.000
_cell.length_b   1.000
_cell.length_c   1.000
_cell.angle_alpha   90.00
_cell.angle_beta   90.00
_cell.angle_gamma   90.00
#
_symmetry.space_group_name_H-M   'P 1'
#
loop_
_entity.id
_entity.type
_entity.pdbx_description
1 polymer ?
#
loop_
_entity_poly.entity_id
_entity_poly.type
_entity_poly.pdbx_seq_one_letter_code
_entity_poly.pdbx_strand_id
1 'polypeptide(L)'
;MSAEAETPTVDEPIVPSPGSTGPSGSPGRRLPLGRLIAALLLVVLAAVPLFVAQFPTSMLARMLIFALLAVSLDLLVGITGLPSLGHAAYFGVGAYTAGLVAKHWTAAAPIPLVAAVVVAAFAAAATGWLAVRSHGVFFLMLTLAIGELIQQLSESWSDVTGGDNGLYGIPAVEVAGEPLVLVGYVYWYVLIFAVLGFAVIWAVSRSPFGAALRGIRDNEARMRSLGYSPFRYKLAGFVIAGAVAGLGGGLLAVQQQLVTPADLGFTTSALALLAVAVGGAGSLWGPAIGAALVVLIRDVYGPDLDGHGTLVLGIVFIVAVYSLRHGIAGLSTTQFHRGPGRQTEKADG
;
A
#
# COMPACT_ATOMS: atom_id res chain seq x y z
N MET A 1 -26.92 54.50 -61.17
CA MET A 1 -26.38 54.46 -59.75
C MET A 1 -26.04 53.00 -59.56
N SER A 2 -24.76 52.69 -59.83
CA SER A 2 -24.17 51.35 -59.80
C SER A 2 -23.61 51.09 -58.41
N ALA A 3 -24.05 50.01 -57.76
CA ALA A 3 -23.50 49.49 -56.55
C ALA A 3 -22.40 48.48 -56.92
N GLU A 4 -21.15 48.80 -56.64
CA GLU A 4 -20.01 47.88 -56.75
C GLU A 4 -20.06 46.92 -55.54
N ALA A 5 -20.06 45.64 -55.86
CA ALA A 5 -19.95 44.57 -54.88
C ALA A 5 -18.46 44.31 -54.59
N GLU A 6 -18.01 44.58 -53.34
CA GLU A 6 -16.69 44.19 -52.85
C GLU A 6 -16.64 42.66 -52.64
N THR A 7 -15.71 42.01 -53.34
CA THR A 7 -15.34 40.61 -53.11
C THR A 7 -14.43 40.48 -51.87
N PRO A 8 -14.65 39.55 -50.96
CA PRO A 8 -13.77 39.32 -49.84
C PRO A 8 -12.44 38.66 -50.33
N THR A 9 -11.34 39.27 -49.96
CA THR A 9 -9.99 38.74 -50.14
C THR A 9 -9.80 37.47 -49.31
N VAL A 10 -9.41 36.39 -49.98
CA VAL A 10 -9.02 35.12 -49.34
C VAL A 10 -7.67 35.33 -48.64
N ASP A 11 -7.62 35.19 -47.32
CA ASP A 11 -6.41 35.17 -46.52
C ASP A 11 -5.49 34.00 -46.94
N GLU A 12 -4.28 34.30 -47.34
CA GLU A 12 -3.22 33.33 -47.59
C GLU A 12 -2.84 32.60 -46.33
N PRO A 13 -2.64 31.26 -46.37
CA PRO A 13 -2.16 30.53 -45.18
C PRO A 13 -0.73 30.92 -44.81
N ILE A 14 -0.56 31.39 -43.58
CA ILE A 14 0.74 31.69 -42.99
C ILE A 14 1.56 30.39 -42.90
N VAL A 15 2.56 30.24 -43.74
CA VAL A 15 3.55 29.14 -43.66
C VAL A 15 4.53 29.48 -42.55
N PRO A 16 4.64 28.63 -41.46
CA PRO A 16 5.66 28.89 -40.45
C PRO A 16 7.04 28.69 -41.02
N SER A 17 7.93 29.69 -40.82
CA SER A 17 9.35 29.61 -41.18
C SER A 17 10.04 28.47 -40.42
N PRO A 18 11.01 27.74 -41.02
CA PRO A 18 11.79 26.72 -40.31
C PRO A 18 12.68 27.39 -39.28
N GLY A 19 12.21 27.34 -38.02
CA GLY A 19 12.93 27.85 -36.85
C GLY A 19 14.19 27.05 -36.58
N SER A 20 15.26 27.74 -36.34
CA SER A 20 16.61 27.36 -35.95
C SER A 20 16.67 26.13 -35.02
N THR A 21 17.40 25.10 -35.46
CA THR A 21 17.87 23.98 -34.62
C THR A 21 18.81 24.50 -33.53
N GLY A 22 18.26 24.68 -32.33
CA GLY A 22 19.08 24.89 -31.13
C GLY A 22 19.91 23.65 -30.82
N PRO A 23 21.07 23.79 -30.17
CA PRO A 23 21.98 22.67 -29.91
C PRO A 23 21.29 21.59 -29.05
N SER A 24 21.27 20.36 -29.56
CA SER A 24 20.84 19.17 -28.85
C SER A 24 21.78 18.91 -27.67
N GLY A 25 21.49 19.51 -26.53
CA GLY A 25 22.10 19.12 -25.26
C GLY A 25 21.79 17.67 -24.96
N SER A 26 22.83 16.82 -25.02
CA SER A 26 22.72 15.43 -24.55
C SER A 26 22.14 15.40 -23.13
N PRO A 27 21.10 14.58 -22.85
CA PRO A 27 20.60 14.45 -21.50
C PRO A 27 21.67 13.77 -20.65
N GLY A 28 22.45 14.55 -19.92
CA GLY A 28 23.34 14.04 -18.89
C GLY A 28 22.54 13.10 -18.00
N ARG A 29 23.02 11.89 -17.86
CA ARG A 29 22.48 10.79 -17.04
C ARG A 29 22.55 11.18 -15.55
N ARG A 30 21.71 12.12 -15.13
CA ARG A 30 21.54 12.44 -13.71
C ARG A 30 20.89 11.21 -13.09
N LEU A 31 21.66 10.46 -12.32
CA LEU A 31 21.09 9.43 -11.44
C LEU A 31 19.99 10.12 -10.63
N PRO A 32 18.73 9.71 -10.75
CA PRO A 32 17.64 10.40 -10.08
C PRO A 32 17.92 10.32 -8.58
N LEU A 33 18.06 11.46 -7.93
CA LEU A 33 18.35 11.61 -6.50
C LEU A 33 17.48 10.68 -5.65
N GLY A 34 16.20 10.48 -6.05
CA GLY A 34 15.29 9.55 -5.38
C GLY A 34 15.75 8.08 -5.38
N ARG A 35 16.46 7.61 -6.43
CA ARG A 35 17.01 6.25 -6.45
C ARG A 35 18.20 6.10 -5.51
N LEU A 36 19.03 7.13 -5.40
CA LEU A 36 20.15 7.16 -4.45
C LEU A 36 19.66 7.17 -3.02
N ILE A 37 18.64 7.97 -2.69
CA ILE A 37 18.01 8.00 -1.37
C ILE A 37 17.39 6.63 -1.03
N ALA A 38 16.68 6.01 -1.97
CA ALA A 38 16.10 4.70 -1.76
C ALA A 38 17.15 3.61 -1.54
N ALA A 39 18.24 3.63 -2.33
CA ALA A 39 19.35 2.71 -2.16
C ALA A 39 20.08 2.91 -0.81
N LEU A 40 20.31 4.18 -0.42
CA LEU A 40 20.92 4.50 0.86
C LEU A 40 20.04 4.04 2.03
N LEU A 41 18.74 4.29 1.97
CA LEU A 41 17.77 3.83 2.98
C LEU A 41 17.80 2.30 3.11
N LEU A 42 17.83 1.59 1.98
CA LEU A 42 17.87 0.14 1.96
C LEU A 42 19.18 -0.40 2.56
N VAL A 43 20.33 0.23 2.26
CA VAL A 43 21.63 -0.12 2.87
C VAL A 43 21.60 0.14 4.38
N VAL A 44 21.06 1.27 4.82
CA VAL A 44 20.92 1.58 6.25
C VAL A 44 20.04 0.55 6.93
N LEU A 45 18.86 0.22 6.38
CA LEU A 45 17.98 -0.82 6.91
C LEU A 45 18.67 -2.19 6.97
N ALA A 46 19.44 -2.56 5.95
CA ALA A 46 20.17 -3.82 5.92
C ALA A 46 21.30 -3.87 6.98
N ALA A 47 21.91 -2.74 7.33
CA ALA A 47 22.98 -2.64 8.31
C ALA A 47 22.48 -2.64 9.77
N VAL A 48 21.20 -2.36 10.02
CA VAL A 48 20.63 -2.26 11.37
C VAL A 48 20.97 -3.46 12.26
N PRO A 49 20.76 -4.74 11.86
CA PRO A 49 20.99 -5.88 12.76
C PRO A 49 22.45 -6.09 13.15
N LEU A 50 23.39 -5.41 12.46
CA LEU A 50 24.82 -5.48 12.76
C LEU A 50 25.23 -4.57 13.92
N PHE A 51 24.49 -3.47 14.16
CA PHE A 51 24.85 -2.42 15.11
C PHE A 51 23.84 -2.23 16.23
N VAL A 52 22.62 -2.78 16.09
CA VAL A 52 21.50 -2.49 16.99
C VAL A 52 21.09 -3.75 17.76
N ALA A 53 20.65 -3.56 19.01
CA ALA A 53 20.21 -4.64 19.89
C ALA A 53 18.98 -5.39 19.36
N GLN A 54 18.68 -6.56 19.94
CA GLN A 54 17.62 -7.45 19.46
C GLN A 54 16.21 -6.82 19.50
N PHE A 55 15.89 -6.06 20.56
CA PHE A 55 14.56 -5.45 20.72
C PHE A 55 14.25 -4.43 19.62
N PRO A 56 15.07 -3.41 19.33
CA PRO A 56 14.81 -2.50 18.23
C PRO A 56 14.80 -3.19 16.85
N THR A 57 15.61 -4.25 16.67
CA THR A 57 15.63 -5.03 15.41
C THR A 57 14.29 -5.73 15.18
N SER A 58 13.72 -6.36 16.20
CA SER A 58 12.40 -7.01 16.10
C SER A 58 11.27 -6.00 15.85
N MET A 59 11.39 -4.81 16.45
CA MET A 59 10.45 -3.72 16.24
C MET A 59 10.49 -3.18 14.81
N LEU A 60 11.69 -3.01 14.23
CA LEU A 60 11.83 -2.61 12.83
C LEU A 60 11.25 -3.68 11.88
N ALA A 61 11.41 -4.96 12.20
CA ALA A 61 10.74 -6.03 11.44
C ALA A 61 9.22 -5.86 11.44
N ARG A 62 8.60 -5.57 12.61
CA ARG A 62 7.15 -5.27 12.70
C ARG A 62 6.77 -4.04 11.89
N MET A 63 7.58 -2.96 11.93
CA MET A 63 7.33 -1.77 11.12
C MET A 63 7.32 -2.10 9.63
N LEU A 64 8.25 -2.92 9.14
CA LEU A 64 8.32 -3.36 7.75
C LEU A 64 7.10 -4.20 7.35
N ILE A 65 6.69 -5.13 8.20
CA ILE A 65 5.51 -5.99 7.99
C ILE A 65 4.25 -5.13 7.92
N PHE A 66 4.07 -4.20 8.86
CA PHE A 66 2.91 -3.32 8.88
C PHE A 66 2.95 -2.29 7.74
N ALA A 67 4.15 -1.84 7.35
CA ALA A 67 4.34 -1.00 6.17
C ALA A 67 3.90 -1.72 4.89
N LEU A 68 4.16 -3.02 4.77
CA LEU A 68 3.72 -3.82 3.64
C LEU A 68 2.19 -3.91 3.58
N LEU A 69 1.53 -4.12 4.73
CA LEU A 69 0.07 -4.07 4.85
C LEU A 69 -0.49 -2.70 4.43
N ALA A 70 0.09 -1.61 4.93
CA ALA A 70 -0.35 -0.25 4.61
C ALA A 70 -0.15 0.09 3.11
N VAL A 71 1.00 -0.28 2.54
CA VAL A 71 1.29 -0.05 1.11
C VAL A 71 0.39 -0.89 0.21
N SER A 72 0.06 -2.12 0.61
CA SER A 72 -0.91 -2.94 -0.13
C SER A 72 -2.32 -2.34 -0.09
N LEU A 73 -2.72 -1.78 1.05
CA LEU A 73 -3.98 -1.05 1.18
C LEU A 73 -3.96 0.27 0.36
N ASP A 74 -2.81 0.95 0.27
CA ASP A 74 -2.67 2.17 -0.54
C ASP A 74 -2.89 1.92 -2.04
N LEU A 75 -2.57 0.74 -2.54
CA LEU A 75 -2.94 0.36 -3.91
C LEU A 75 -4.46 0.43 -4.12
N LEU A 76 -5.25 0.08 -3.11
CA LEU A 76 -6.71 0.15 -3.15
C LEU A 76 -7.20 1.58 -2.93
N VAL A 77 -6.76 2.23 -1.86
CA VAL A 77 -7.22 3.57 -1.46
C VAL A 77 -6.70 4.64 -2.41
N GLY A 78 -5.39 4.68 -2.58
CA GLY A 78 -4.70 5.76 -3.26
C GLY A 78 -4.73 5.64 -4.78
N ILE A 79 -4.63 4.42 -5.33
CA ILE A 79 -4.54 4.21 -6.78
C ILE A 79 -5.89 3.80 -7.37
N THR A 80 -6.60 2.86 -6.74
CA THR A 80 -7.87 2.33 -7.28
C THR A 80 -9.09 3.13 -6.82
N GLY A 81 -9.01 3.89 -5.72
CA GLY A 81 -10.12 4.64 -5.14
C GLY A 81 -11.13 3.75 -4.40
N LEU A 82 -10.68 2.62 -3.86
CA LEU A 82 -11.49 1.64 -3.14
C LEU A 82 -11.01 1.52 -1.69
N PRO A 83 -11.40 2.42 -0.78
CA PRO A 83 -11.05 2.30 0.63
C PRO A 83 -11.66 1.03 1.23
N SER A 84 -10.85 0.19 1.88
CA SER A 84 -11.28 -1.08 2.47
C SER A 84 -11.03 -1.09 3.97
N LEU A 85 -12.03 -1.49 4.76
CA LEU A 85 -11.95 -1.68 6.21
C LEU A 85 -11.77 -3.17 6.61
N GLY A 86 -11.79 -4.08 5.65
CA GLY A 86 -11.57 -5.51 5.87
C GLY A 86 -10.24 -6.01 5.29
N HIS A 87 -9.28 -5.13 5.01
CA HIS A 87 -8.04 -5.52 4.32
C HIS A 87 -7.13 -6.39 5.18
N ALA A 88 -7.15 -6.22 6.51
CA ALA A 88 -6.43 -7.06 7.45
C ALA A 88 -6.89 -8.53 7.43
N ALA A 89 -8.09 -8.83 6.95
CA ALA A 89 -8.53 -10.21 6.77
C ALA A 89 -7.60 -11.00 5.84
N TYR A 90 -7.15 -10.41 4.72
CA TYR A 90 -6.21 -11.06 3.79
C TYR A 90 -4.81 -11.18 4.38
N PHE A 91 -4.41 -10.22 5.19
CA PHE A 91 -3.18 -10.28 5.97
C PHE A 91 -3.24 -11.46 6.95
N GLY A 92 -4.30 -11.59 7.74
CA GLY A 92 -4.47 -12.69 8.67
C GLY A 92 -4.64 -14.06 7.98
N VAL A 93 -5.38 -14.12 6.87
CA VAL A 93 -5.46 -15.36 6.05
C VAL A 93 -4.06 -15.80 5.63
N GLY A 94 -3.20 -14.86 5.18
CA GLY A 94 -1.81 -15.15 4.88
C GLY A 94 -1.01 -15.62 6.09
N ALA A 95 -1.20 -14.99 7.26
CA ALA A 95 -0.52 -15.35 8.50
C ALA A 95 -0.90 -16.77 8.96
N TYR A 96 -2.20 -17.10 9.03
CA TYR A 96 -2.64 -18.43 9.36
C TYR A 96 -2.19 -19.49 8.37
N THR A 97 -2.23 -19.17 7.07
CA THR A 97 -1.75 -20.11 6.03
C THR A 97 -0.27 -20.40 6.20
N ALA A 98 0.57 -19.37 6.36
CA ALA A 98 2.01 -19.57 6.57
C ALA A 98 2.27 -20.36 7.85
N GLY A 99 1.59 -20.04 8.95
CA GLY A 99 1.72 -20.76 10.23
C GLY A 99 1.31 -22.22 10.13
N LEU A 100 0.17 -22.52 9.49
CA LEU A 100 -0.31 -23.89 9.30
C LEU A 100 0.62 -24.70 8.40
N VAL A 101 1.08 -24.13 7.29
CA VAL A 101 2.03 -24.81 6.37
C VAL A 101 3.34 -25.07 7.09
N ALA A 102 3.88 -24.10 7.85
CA ALA A 102 5.10 -24.30 8.61
C ALA A 102 4.94 -25.38 9.70
N LYS A 103 3.78 -25.44 10.36
CA LYS A 103 3.53 -26.36 11.47
C LYS A 103 3.24 -27.79 11.03
N HIS A 104 2.52 -27.98 9.93
CA HIS A 104 2.01 -29.30 9.54
C HIS A 104 2.70 -29.91 8.32
N TRP A 105 3.35 -29.10 7.48
CA TRP A 105 3.97 -29.59 6.25
C TRP A 105 5.45 -29.36 6.21
N THR A 106 5.88 -28.10 6.14
CA THR A 106 7.30 -27.74 6.06
C THR A 106 7.55 -26.30 6.45
N ALA A 107 8.60 -26.07 7.24
CA ALA A 107 9.09 -24.75 7.58
C ALA A 107 10.13 -24.22 6.57
N ALA A 108 10.45 -25.02 5.52
CA ALA A 108 11.46 -24.64 4.54
C ALA A 108 11.02 -23.41 3.73
N ALA A 109 11.86 -22.38 3.77
CA ALA A 109 11.66 -21.17 2.97
C ALA A 109 11.81 -21.48 1.46
N PRO A 110 11.03 -20.84 0.56
CA PRO A 110 9.99 -19.86 0.82
C PRO A 110 8.57 -20.42 0.86
N ILE A 111 8.39 -21.74 1.04
CA ILE A 111 7.12 -22.46 0.83
C ILE A 111 5.97 -21.86 1.67
N PRO A 112 6.10 -21.60 2.99
CA PRO A 112 5.02 -21.02 3.78
C PRO A 112 4.57 -19.65 3.25
N LEU A 113 5.52 -18.80 2.80
CA LEU A 113 5.18 -17.47 2.26
C LEU A 113 4.49 -17.54 0.89
N VAL A 114 4.92 -18.46 0.03
CA VAL A 114 4.25 -18.67 -1.28
C VAL A 114 2.82 -19.14 -1.05
N ALA A 115 2.60 -20.09 -0.14
CA ALA A 115 1.27 -20.53 0.23
C ALA A 115 0.42 -19.38 0.77
N ALA A 116 0.97 -18.54 1.66
CA ALA A 116 0.30 -17.36 2.21
C ALA A 116 -0.17 -16.42 1.10
N VAL A 117 0.70 -16.10 0.15
CA VAL A 117 0.39 -15.22 -1.00
C VAL A 117 -0.72 -15.82 -1.87
N VAL A 118 -0.62 -17.11 -2.20
CA VAL A 118 -1.58 -17.78 -3.09
C VAL A 118 -2.97 -17.88 -2.43
N VAL A 119 -3.04 -18.29 -1.16
CA VAL A 119 -4.30 -18.44 -0.45
C VAL A 119 -4.95 -17.08 -0.18
N ALA A 120 -4.17 -16.07 0.21
CA ALA A 120 -4.67 -14.71 0.38
C ALA A 120 -5.16 -14.10 -0.95
N ALA A 121 -4.45 -14.34 -2.06
CA ALA A 121 -4.89 -13.93 -3.39
C ALA A 121 -6.21 -14.60 -3.78
N PHE A 122 -6.35 -15.89 -3.51
CA PHE A 122 -7.59 -16.62 -3.77
C PHE A 122 -8.76 -16.10 -2.91
N ALA A 123 -8.54 -15.89 -1.61
CA ALA A 123 -9.53 -15.29 -0.71
C ALA A 123 -9.93 -13.89 -1.18
N ALA A 124 -8.97 -13.07 -1.58
CA ALA A 124 -9.22 -11.75 -2.15
C ALA A 124 -9.96 -11.82 -3.50
N ALA A 125 -9.69 -12.82 -4.34
CA ALA A 125 -10.43 -13.01 -5.59
C ALA A 125 -11.89 -13.40 -5.34
N ALA A 126 -12.13 -14.35 -4.43
CA ALA A 126 -13.45 -14.84 -4.10
C ALA A 126 -14.34 -13.74 -3.49
N THR A 127 -13.84 -13.03 -2.49
CA THR A 127 -14.57 -11.96 -1.80
C THR A 127 -14.60 -10.67 -2.62
N GLY A 128 -13.53 -10.35 -3.33
CA GLY A 128 -13.41 -9.19 -4.21
C GLY A 128 -14.38 -9.26 -5.39
N TRP A 129 -14.71 -10.45 -5.88
CA TRP A 129 -15.75 -10.62 -6.89
C TRP A 129 -17.09 -10.00 -6.47
N LEU A 130 -17.44 -10.12 -5.18
CA LEU A 130 -18.64 -9.51 -4.63
C LEU A 130 -18.40 -8.03 -4.28
N ALA A 131 -17.29 -7.73 -3.58
CA ALA A 131 -17.02 -6.40 -3.05
C ALA A 131 -16.88 -5.33 -4.14
N VAL A 132 -16.14 -5.62 -5.21
CA VAL A 132 -15.84 -4.66 -6.29
C VAL A 132 -17.07 -4.24 -7.10
N ARG A 133 -18.19 -4.92 -6.98
CA ARG A 133 -19.47 -4.52 -7.58
C ARG A 133 -20.17 -3.39 -6.84
N SER A 134 -19.83 -3.19 -5.59
CA SER A 134 -20.36 -2.09 -4.77
C SER A 134 -19.50 -0.82 -4.91
N HIS A 135 -20.05 0.34 -4.56
CA HIS A 135 -19.42 1.64 -4.74
C HIS A 135 -19.51 2.49 -3.46
N GLY A 136 -18.51 3.32 -3.24
CA GLY A 136 -18.50 4.30 -2.13
C GLY A 136 -18.65 3.64 -0.76
N VAL A 137 -19.60 4.13 0.04
CA VAL A 137 -19.83 3.65 1.42
C VAL A 137 -20.24 2.18 1.47
N PHE A 138 -21.01 1.69 0.47
CA PHE A 138 -21.42 0.28 0.41
C PHE A 138 -20.21 -0.66 0.26
N PHE A 139 -19.17 -0.24 -0.47
CA PHE A 139 -17.94 -0.99 -0.57
C PHE A 139 -17.22 -1.08 0.79
N LEU A 140 -17.15 0.04 1.54
CA LEU A 140 -16.58 0.06 2.89
C LEU A 140 -17.30 -0.91 3.84
N MET A 141 -18.66 -0.81 3.86
CA MET A 141 -19.48 -1.68 4.73
C MET A 141 -19.34 -3.16 4.36
N LEU A 142 -19.31 -3.46 3.06
CA LEU A 142 -19.19 -4.84 2.60
C LEU A 142 -17.81 -5.43 2.90
N THR A 143 -16.74 -4.67 2.71
CA THR A 143 -15.38 -5.12 3.06
C THR A 143 -15.20 -5.29 4.56
N LEU A 144 -15.83 -4.43 5.38
CA LEU A 144 -15.87 -4.60 6.83
C LEU A 144 -16.59 -5.91 7.20
N ALA A 145 -17.80 -6.15 6.67
CA ALA A 145 -18.56 -7.36 6.94
C ALA A 145 -17.79 -8.63 6.52
N ILE A 146 -17.10 -8.60 5.38
CA ILE A 146 -16.26 -9.71 4.93
C ILE A 146 -15.06 -9.88 5.90
N GLY A 147 -14.45 -8.81 6.37
CA GLY A 147 -13.37 -8.86 7.35
C GLY A 147 -13.80 -9.52 8.66
N GLU A 148 -14.92 -9.06 9.22
CA GLU A 148 -15.51 -9.61 10.44
C GLU A 148 -15.91 -11.09 10.27
N LEU A 149 -16.45 -11.46 9.11
CA LEU A 149 -16.81 -12.84 8.81
C LEU A 149 -15.58 -13.75 8.81
N ILE A 150 -14.48 -13.32 8.20
CA ILE A 150 -13.23 -14.09 8.17
C ILE A 150 -12.60 -14.16 9.57
N GLN A 151 -12.64 -13.07 10.35
CA GLN A 151 -12.20 -13.09 11.75
C GLN A 151 -13.03 -14.05 12.57
N GLN A 152 -14.35 -13.95 12.53
CA GLN A 152 -15.27 -14.83 13.27
C GLN A 152 -15.09 -16.30 12.87
N LEU A 153 -14.82 -16.56 11.58
CA LEU A 153 -14.50 -17.92 11.12
C LEU A 153 -13.20 -18.42 11.77
N SER A 154 -12.19 -17.56 11.90
CA SER A 154 -10.92 -17.94 12.55
C SER A 154 -11.10 -18.21 14.07
N GLU A 155 -11.98 -17.48 14.75
CA GLU A 155 -12.32 -17.70 16.17
C GLU A 155 -13.11 -18.99 16.38
N SER A 156 -14.04 -19.29 15.46
CA SER A 156 -14.92 -20.46 15.60
C SER A 156 -14.25 -21.78 15.22
N TRP A 157 -13.19 -21.74 14.41
CA TRP A 157 -12.58 -22.96 13.85
C TRP A 157 -11.38 -23.45 14.68
N SER A 158 -11.62 -23.72 15.97
CA SER A 158 -10.60 -24.03 16.97
C SER A 158 -9.62 -25.14 16.57
N ASP A 159 -10.10 -26.16 15.83
CA ASP A 159 -9.29 -27.33 15.43
C ASP A 159 -8.18 -26.96 14.43
N VAL A 160 -8.37 -25.89 13.64
CA VAL A 160 -7.44 -25.47 12.59
C VAL A 160 -6.65 -24.24 13.02
N THR A 161 -7.35 -23.22 13.52
CA THR A 161 -6.78 -21.91 13.84
C THR A 161 -6.33 -21.74 15.28
N GLY A 162 -6.75 -22.68 16.16
CA GLY A 162 -6.57 -22.56 17.61
C GLY A 162 -7.65 -21.72 18.30
N GLY A 163 -8.68 -21.25 17.54
CA GLY A 163 -9.78 -20.43 18.07
C GLY A 163 -9.28 -19.09 18.63
N ASP A 164 -9.89 -18.61 19.73
CA ASP A 164 -9.55 -17.35 20.40
C ASP A 164 -8.09 -17.25 20.84
N ASN A 165 -7.46 -18.39 21.17
CA ASN A 165 -6.06 -18.42 21.58
C ASN A 165 -5.09 -18.22 20.42
N GLY A 166 -5.56 -18.38 19.19
CA GLY A 166 -4.76 -18.29 17.99
C GLY A 166 -3.84 -19.49 17.75
N LEU A 167 -3.09 -19.44 16.65
CA LEU A 167 -2.16 -20.48 16.25
C LEU A 167 -0.78 -20.20 16.88
N TYR A 168 -0.37 -21.04 17.83
CA TYR A 168 0.93 -20.97 18.50
C TYR A 168 1.81 -22.19 18.17
N GLY A 169 3.08 -22.09 18.53
CA GLY A 169 4.05 -23.16 18.28
C GLY A 169 4.40 -23.31 16.80
N ILE A 170 4.42 -22.20 16.06
CA ILE A 170 4.88 -22.16 14.69
C ILE A 170 6.39 -22.34 14.69
N PRO A 171 6.95 -23.37 13.98
CA PRO A 171 8.40 -23.57 13.95
C PRO A 171 9.11 -22.41 13.27
N ALA A 172 10.38 -22.19 13.65
CA ALA A 172 11.22 -21.22 12.97
C ALA A 172 11.39 -21.63 11.49
N VAL A 173 11.34 -20.66 10.59
CA VAL A 173 11.55 -20.89 9.16
C VAL A 173 12.98 -21.39 8.92
N GLU A 174 13.11 -22.43 8.13
CA GLU A 174 14.38 -23.03 7.73
C GLU A 174 14.85 -22.45 6.39
N VAL A 175 16.09 -21.98 6.34
CA VAL A 175 16.75 -21.54 5.10
C VAL A 175 17.95 -22.45 4.88
N ALA A 176 17.97 -23.15 3.75
CA ALA A 176 19.01 -24.15 3.41
C ALA A 176 19.20 -25.24 4.50
N GLY A 177 18.12 -25.61 5.21
CA GLY A 177 18.14 -26.64 6.26
C GLY A 177 18.52 -26.14 7.65
N GLU A 178 18.83 -24.84 7.80
CA GLU A 178 19.14 -24.23 9.09
C GLU A 178 17.97 -23.37 9.57
N PRO A 179 17.49 -23.55 10.83
CA PRO A 179 16.39 -22.76 11.38
C PRO A 179 16.85 -21.33 11.69
N LEU A 180 16.06 -20.34 11.28
CA LEU A 180 16.30 -18.93 11.56
C LEU A 180 15.88 -18.58 12.99
N VAL A 181 16.75 -18.85 13.98
CA VAL A 181 16.47 -18.57 15.39
C VAL A 181 16.95 -17.18 15.81
N LEU A 182 18.02 -16.66 15.19
CA LEU A 182 18.58 -15.36 15.55
C LEU A 182 17.71 -14.23 14.98
N VAL A 183 17.35 -13.27 15.81
CA VAL A 183 16.51 -12.11 15.46
C VAL A 183 17.05 -11.35 14.22
N GLY A 184 18.37 -11.24 14.10
CA GLY A 184 19.00 -10.59 12.95
C GLY A 184 18.73 -11.32 11.62
N TYR A 185 18.74 -12.66 11.59
CA TYR A 185 18.43 -13.43 10.39
C TYR A 185 16.93 -13.35 10.04
N VAL A 186 16.06 -13.42 11.03
CA VAL A 186 14.61 -13.21 10.85
C VAL A 186 14.33 -11.82 10.28
N TYR A 187 15.02 -10.78 10.78
CA TYR A 187 14.89 -9.42 10.25
C TYR A 187 15.32 -9.33 8.78
N TRP A 188 16.46 -9.94 8.39
CA TRP A 188 16.90 -9.93 6.99
C TRP A 188 15.92 -10.67 6.09
N TYR A 189 15.37 -11.77 6.57
CA TYR A 189 14.32 -12.50 5.85
C TYR A 189 13.09 -11.61 5.63
N VAL A 190 12.60 -10.95 6.68
CA VAL A 190 11.49 -9.99 6.60
C VAL A 190 11.83 -8.85 5.65
N LEU A 191 13.03 -8.28 5.74
CA LEU A 191 13.46 -7.16 4.88
C LEU A 191 13.44 -7.53 3.39
N ILE A 192 13.99 -8.69 3.04
CA ILE A 192 14.05 -9.16 1.63
C ILE A 192 12.64 -9.28 1.05
N PHE A 193 11.75 -9.97 1.75
CA PHE A 193 10.38 -10.18 1.26
C PHE A 193 9.51 -8.93 1.36
N ALA A 194 9.73 -8.06 2.33
CA ALA A 194 9.07 -6.76 2.40
C ALA A 194 9.47 -5.85 1.22
N VAL A 195 10.77 -5.80 0.91
CA VAL A 195 11.27 -5.06 -0.27
C VAL A 195 10.71 -5.64 -1.56
N LEU A 196 10.61 -6.98 -1.68
CA LEU A 196 10.01 -7.63 -2.84
C LEU A 196 8.52 -7.26 -2.99
N GLY A 197 7.74 -7.35 -1.91
CA GLY A 197 6.33 -6.95 -1.92
C GLY A 197 6.13 -5.47 -2.24
N PHE A 198 6.97 -4.60 -1.67
CA PHE A 198 6.98 -3.17 -2.01
C PHE A 198 7.33 -2.94 -3.50
N ALA A 199 8.32 -3.67 -4.03
CA ALA A 199 8.71 -3.59 -5.44
C ALA A 199 7.57 -4.02 -6.37
N VAL A 200 6.80 -5.04 -6.00
CA VAL A 200 5.59 -5.47 -6.74
C VAL A 200 4.57 -4.34 -6.80
N ILE A 201 4.20 -3.74 -5.68
CA ILE A 201 3.23 -2.63 -5.63
C ILE A 201 3.77 -1.42 -6.43
N TRP A 202 5.05 -1.10 -6.29
CA TRP A 202 5.69 -0.03 -7.03
C TRP A 202 5.67 -0.27 -8.55
N ALA A 203 5.98 -1.49 -8.99
CA ALA A 203 5.94 -1.88 -10.40
C ALA A 203 4.51 -1.80 -10.95
N VAL A 204 3.53 -2.33 -10.22
CA VAL A 204 2.10 -2.27 -10.55
C VAL A 204 1.63 -0.82 -10.67
N SER A 205 1.98 0.03 -9.70
CA SER A 205 1.56 1.43 -9.67
C SER A 205 2.11 2.25 -10.85
N ARG A 206 3.29 1.91 -11.35
CA ARG A 206 3.94 2.58 -12.49
C ARG A 206 3.66 1.96 -13.85
N SER A 207 3.01 0.81 -13.87
CA SER A 207 2.65 0.11 -15.10
C SER A 207 1.45 0.77 -15.81
N PRO A 208 1.19 0.43 -17.09
CA PRO A 208 -0.04 0.79 -17.78
C PRO A 208 -1.30 0.34 -17.04
N PHE A 209 -1.23 -0.78 -16.31
CA PHE A 209 -2.31 -1.26 -15.45
C PHE A 209 -2.61 -0.27 -14.32
N GLY A 210 -1.59 0.24 -13.61
CA GLY A 210 -1.75 1.26 -12.59
C GLY A 210 -2.27 2.60 -13.15
N ALA A 211 -1.88 2.97 -14.38
CA ALA A 211 -2.44 4.13 -15.06
C ALA A 211 -3.93 3.95 -15.36
N ALA A 212 -4.34 2.75 -15.82
CA ALA A 212 -5.75 2.43 -16.04
C ALA A 212 -6.57 2.45 -14.74
N LEU A 213 -6.02 1.94 -13.63
CA LEU A 213 -6.67 2.01 -12.31
C LEU A 213 -6.92 3.47 -11.88
N ARG A 214 -5.93 4.35 -12.02
CA ARG A 214 -6.11 5.78 -11.72
C ARG A 214 -7.17 6.42 -12.63
N GLY A 215 -7.16 6.11 -13.92
CA GLY A 215 -8.19 6.57 -14.85
C GLY A 215 -9.60 6.11 -14.45
N ILE A 216 -9.74 4.86 -14.00
CA ILE A 216 -11.00 4.30 -13.49
C ILE A 216 -11.44 5.01 -12.20
N ARG A 217 -10.50 5.27 -11.29
CA ARG A 217 -10.76 6.03 -10.06
C ARG A 217 -11.28 7.44 -10.37
N ASP A 218 -10.64 8.12 -11.31
CA ASP A 218 -10.95 9.51 -11.63
C ASP A 218 -12.28 9.64 -12.40
N ASN A 219 -12.56 8.74 -13.36
CA ASN A 219 -13.83 8.71 -14.09
C ASN A 219 -14.10 7.33 -14.71
N GLU A 220 -14.86 6.50 -14.02
CA GLU A 220 -15.19 5.14 -14.45
C GLU A 220 -16.00 5.11 -15.76
N ALA A 221 -16.94 6.05 -15.94
CA ALA A 221 -17.77 6.11 -17.14
C ALA A 221 -16.93 6.41 -18.39
N ARG A 222 -15.99 7.35 -18.30
CA ARG A 222 -15.05 7.67 -19.38
C ARG A 222 -14.18 6.48 -19.75
N MET A 223 -13.63 5.77 -18.77
CA MET A 223 -12.79 4.59 -19.02
C MET A 223 -13.58 3.47 -19.67
N ARG A 224 -14.86 3.32 -19.32
CA ARG A 224 -15.76 2.34 -19.95
C ARG A 224 -16.02 2.69 -21.41
N SER A 225 -16.22 3.97 -21.74
CA SER A 225 -16.39 4.44 -23.13
C SER A 225 -15.14 4.21 -23.98
N LEU A 226 -13.95 4.21 -23.36
CA LEU A 226 -12.68 3.91 -24.02
C LEU A 226 -12.42 2.39 -24.16
N GLY A 227 -13.38 1.52 -23.80
CA GLY A 227 -13.29 0.07 -23.94
C GLY A 227 -12.63 -0.65 -22.78
N TYR A 228 -12.23 0.04 -21.71
CA TYR A 228 -11.73 -0.63 -20.51
C TYR A 228 -12.87 -1.29 -19.74
N SER A 229 -12.59 -2.42 -19.07
CA SER A 229 -13.53 -3.12 -18.18
C SER A 229 -13.22 -2.79 -16.72
N PRO A 230 -13.87 -1.79 -16.09
CA PRO A 230 -13.54 -1.34 -14.74
C PRO A 230 -13.57 -2.46 -13.71
N PHE A 231 -14.55 -3.36 -13.80
CA PHE A 231 -14.69 -4.49 -12.91
C PHE A 231 -13.45 -5.39 -12.90
N ARG A 232 -12.91 -5.76 -14.07
CA ARG A 232 -11.74 -6.64 -14.16
C ARG A 232 -10.49 -5.96 -13.62
N TYR A 233 -10.30 -4.68 -13.90
CA TYR A 233 -9.17 -3.90 -13.40
C TYR A 233 -9.21 -3.73 -11.88
N LYS A 234 -10.36 -3.34 -11.33
CA LYS A 234 -10.56 -3.20 -9.89
C LYS A 234 -10.37 -4.55 -9.16
N LEU A 235 -10.94 -5.63 -9.70
CA LEU A 235 -10.78 -6.98 -9.14
C LEU A 235 -9.31 -7.41 -9.15
N ALA A 236 -8.60 -7.23 -10.27
CA ALA A 236 -7.18 -7.56 -10.33
C ALA A 236 -6.35 -6.73 -9.35
N GLY A 237 -6.62 -5.41 -9.22
CA GLY A 237 -6.00 -4.56 -8.22
C GLY A 237 -6.26 -5.03 -6.79
N PHE A 238 -7.50 -5.46 -6.51
CA PHE A 238 -7.91 -6.01 -5.22
C PHE A 238 -7.18 -7.32 -4.89
N VAL A 239 -7.06 -8.23 -5.85
CA VAL A 239 -6.33 -9.50 -5.70
C VAL A 239 -4.84 -9.27 -5.47
N ILE A 240 -4.21 -8.35 -6.22
CA ILE A 240 -2.79 -8.01 -6.04
C ILE A 240 -2.57 -7.41 -4.64
N ALA A 241 -3.43 -6.50 -4.20
CA ALA A 241 -3.35 -5.91 -2.86
C ALA A 241 -3.51 -6.97 -1.77
N GLY A 242 -4.51 -7.86 -1.90
CA GLY A 242 -4.73 -8.98 -0.97
C GLY A 242 -3.56 -9.97 -0.95
N ALA A 243 -2.96 -10.27 -2.09
CA ALA A 243 -1.78 -11.13 -2.19
C ALA A 243 -0.58 -10.55 -1.42
N VAL A 244 -0.32 -9.24 -1.57
CA VAL A 244 0.77 -8.55 -0.88
C VAL A 244 0.46 -8.39 0.62
N ALA A 245 -0.81 -8.16 0.99
CA ALA A 245 -1.23 -8.21 2.39
C ALA A 245 -0.97 -9.60 2.98
N GLY A 246 -1.32 -10.68 2.27
CA GLY A 246 -1.03 -12.05 2.67
C GLY A 246 0.45 -12.36 2.83
N LEU A 247 1.32 -11.79 1.97
CA LEU A 247 2.77 -11.84 2.17
C LEU A 247 3.18 -11.20 3.50
N GLY A 248 2.65 -10.01 3.79
CA GLY A 248 2.87 -9.33 5.08
C GLY A 248 2.44 -10.18 6.26
N GLY A 249 1.25 -10.81 6.17
CA GLY A 249 0.76 -11.73 7.20
C GLY A 249 1.66 -12.96 7.38
N GLY A 250 2.10 -13.58 6.28
CA GLY A 250 3.06 -14.68 6.35
C GLY A 250 4.36 -14.29 7.05
N LEU A 251 4.86 -13.08 6.80
CA LEU A 251 6.03 -12.55 7.50
C LEU A 251 5.76 -12.30 8.99
N LEU A 252 4.53 -11.90 9.37
CA LEU A 252 4.14 -11.78 10.78
C LEU A 252 4.23 -13.13 11.48
N ALA A 253 3.68 -14.19 10.88
CA ALA A 253 3.74 -15.54 11.42
C ALA A 253 5.17 -16.02 11.64
N VAL A 254 6.08 -15.72 10.69
CA VAL A 254 7.52 -16.02 10.81
C VAL A 254 8.17 -15.25 11.95
N GLN A 255 7.85 -13.96 12.10
CA GLN A 255 8.50 -13.08 13.06
C GLN A 255 8.00 -13.30 14.49
N GLN A 256 6.68 -13.53 14.68
CA GLN A 256 6.08 -13.66 16.01
C GLN A 256 5.93 -15.11 16.47
N GLN A 257 5.93 -16.07 15.54
CA GLN A 257 5.63 -17.48 15.80
C GLN A 257 4.27 -17.69 16.47
N LEU A 258 3.41 -16.71 16.36
CA LEU A 258 2.06 -16.65 16.91
C LEU A 258 1.18 -15.88 15.90
N VAL A 259 -0.02 -16.35 15.67
CA VAL A 259 -1.06 -15.65 14.88
C VAL A 259 -2.36 -15.67 15.67
N THR A 260 -2.96 -14.51 15.87
CA THR A 260 -4.21 -14.35 16.62
C THR A 260 -5.35 -13.88 15.73
N PRO A 261 -6.62 -14.16 16.07
CA PRO A 261 -7.76 -13.61 15.34
C PRO A 261 -7.79 -12.07 15.31
N ALA A 262 -7.22 -11.40 16.31
CA ALA A 262 -7.11 -9.95 16.35
C ALA A 262 -6.26 -9.36 15.21
N ASP A 263 -5.34 -10.14 14.63
CA ASP A 263 -4.54 -9.72 13.49
C ASP A 263 -5.36 -9.58 12.20
N LEU A 264 -6.53 -10.27 12.11
CA LEU A 264 -7.48 -10.17 11.00
C LEU A 264 -8.50 -9.05 11.17
N GLY A 265 -8.65 -8.57 12.41
CA GLY A 265 -9.78 -7.77 12.84
C GLY A 265 -9.83 -6.36 12.26
N PHE A 266 -10.99 -5.75 12.48
CA PHE A 266 -11.25 -4.35 12.12
C PHE A 266 -10.18 -3.40 12.66
N THR A 267 -9.71 -3.59 13.90
CA THR A 267 -8.69 -2.71 14.51
C THR A 267 -7.42 -2.66 13.67
N THR A 268 -6.92 -3.80 13.20
CA THR A 268 -5.72 -3.88 12.35
C THR A 268 -5.96 -3.21 10.98
N SER A 269 -7.15 -3.42 10.39
CA SER A 269 -7.55 -2.72 9.15
C SER A 269 -7.64 -1.21 9.33
N ALA A 270 -8.23 -0.75 10.45
CA ALA A 270 -8.36 0.67 10.78
C ALA A 270 -6.99 1.34 11.00
N LEU A 271 -6.07 0.66 11.70
CA LEU A 271 -4.69 1.12 11.89
C LEU A 271 -3.93 1.22 10.56
N ALA A 272 -4.12 0.26 9.65
CA ALA A 272 -3.53 0.30 8.32
C ALA A 272 -4.10 1.47 7.49
N LEU A 273 -5.41 1.70 7.55
CA LEU A 273 -6.04 2.85 6.89
C LEU A 273 -5.55 4.18 7.48
N LEU A 274 -5.39 4.25 8.80
CA LEU A 274 -4.80 5.38 9.49
C LEU A 274 -3.36 5.64 9.01
N ALA A 275 -2.55 4.60 8.87
CA ALA A 275 -1.19 4.71 8.34
C ALA A 275 -1.19 5.28 6.92
N VAL A 276 -2.13 4.85 6.05
CA VAL A 276 -2.30 5.38 4.70
C VAL A 276 -2.73 6.84 4.72
N ALA A 277 -3.69 7.21 5.59
CA ALA A 277 -4.19 8.57 5.70
C ALA A 277 -3.12 9.56 6.20
N VAL A 278 -2.39 9.19 7.27
CA VAL A 278 -1.29 9.99 7.84
C VAL A 278 -0.13 10.11 6.86
N GLY A 279 0.22 9.00 6.22
CA GLY A 279 1.31 8.95 5.22
C GLY A 279 1.01 9.73 3.95
N GLY A 280 -0.26 9.77 3.55
CA GLY A 280 -0.74 10.37 2.29
C GLY A 280 -0.99 9.32 1.21
N ALA A 281 -2.27 9.07 0.95
CA ALA A 281 -2.72 8.07 -0.02
C ALA A 281 -2.18 8.33 -1.43
N GLY A 282 -1.77 7.27 -2.12
CA GLY A 282 -1.27 7.29 -3.50
C GLY A 282 0.22 7.62 -3.65
N SER A 283 0.95 7.79 -2.54
CA SER A 283 2.38 8.14 -2.57
C SER A 283 3.33 6.95 -2.41
N LEU A 284 2.85 5.76 -2.09
CA LEU A 284 3.58 4.52 -1.77
C LEU A 284 4.54 4.63 -0.57
N TRP A 285 5.40 5.66 -0.53
CA TRP A 285 6.34 5.90 0.57
C TRP A 285 5.67 6.46 1.81
N GLY A 286 4.66 7.32 1.61
CA GLY A 286 3.88 7.90 2.71
C GLY A 286 3.25 6.83 3.61
N PRO A 287 2.47 5.89 3.07
CA PRO A 287 1.88 4.79 3.84
C PRO A 287 2.91 3.96 4.61
N ALA A 288 4.10 3.73 4.04
CA ALA A 288 5.17 3.03 4.74
C ALA A 288 5.70 3.81 5.95
N ILE A 289 5.88 5.13 5.81
CA ILE A 289 6.28 6.01 6.91
C ILE A 289 5.15 6.11 7.95
N GLY A 290 3.90 6.25 7.50
CA GLY A 290 2.73 6.27 8.37
C GLY A 290 2.59 4.97 9.18
N ALA A 291 2.85 3.82 8.56
CA ALA A 291 2.85 2.52 9.22
C ALA A 291 3.95 2.42 10.30
N ALA A 292 5.15 2.88 9.98
CA ALA A 292 6.24 2.93 10.96
C ALA A 292 5.88 3.81 12.16
N LEU A 293 5.27 4.97 11.93
CA LEU A 293 4.79 5.87 12.99
C LEU A 293 3.69 5.22 13.85
N VAL A 294 2.72 4.55 13.23
CA VAL A 294 1.64 3.86 13.94
C VAL A 294 2.18 2.74 14.84
N VAL A 295 3.09 1.91 14.31
CA VAL A 295 3.73 0.84 15.09
C VAL A 295 4.59 1.42 16.22
N LEU A 296 5.34 2.49 15.96
CA LEU A 296 6.16 3.18 16.98
C LEU A 296 5.28 3.66 18.14
N ILE A 297 4.18 4.34 17.84
CA ILE A 297 3.28 4.87 18.88
C ILE A 297 2.61 3.72 19.64
N ARG A 298 2.13 2.70 18.95
CA ARG A 298 1.41 1.58 19.56
C ARG A 298 2.30 0.70 20.42
N ASP A 299 3.48 0.32 19.91
CA ASP A 299 4.30 -0.74 20.52
C ASP A 299 5.38 -0.18 21.47
N VAL A 300 5.83 1.09 21.31
CA VAL A 300 6.82 1.71 22.21
C VAL A 300 6.15 2.55 23.28
N TYR A 301 5.31 3.49 22.87
CA TYR A 301 4.69 4.43 23.83
C TYR A 301 3.40 3.90 24.45
N GLY A 302 2.73 2.91 23.81
CA GLY A 302 1.51 2.33 24.33
C GLY A 302 1.63 1.71 25.71
N PRO A 303 2.65 0.88 26.01
CA PRO A 303 2.88 0.29 27.32
C PRO A 303 3.22 1.33 28.41
N ASP A 304 4.00 2.36 28.07
CA ASP A 304 4.43 3.41 29.01
C ASP A 304 3.29 4.37 29.43
N LEU A 305 2.16 4.34 28.71
CA LEU A 305 1.01 5.22 28.92
C LEU A 305 -0.15 4.54 29.67
N ASP A 306 0.12 3.55 30.51
CA ASP A 306 -0.86 2.85 31.36
C ASP A 306 -2.14 2.43 30.60
N GLY A 307 -1.98 1.93 29.37
CA GLY A 307 -3.11 1.50 28.51
C GLY A 307 -3.74 2.62 27.65
N HIS A 308 -3.29 3.86 27.77
CA HIS A 308 -3.80 4.99 26.98
C HIS A 308 -3.19 5.11 25.57
N GLY A 309 -2.38 4.15 25.12
CA GLY A 309 -1.73 4.15 23.81
C GLY A 309 -2.71 4.31 22.64
N THR A 310 -3.89 3.66 22.72
CA THR A 310 -4.95 3.79 21.71
C THR A 310 -5.54 5.20 21.68
N LEU A 311 -5.67 5.87 22.83
CA LEU A 311 -6.16 7.24 22.92
C LEU A 311 -5.16 8.20 22.28
N VAL A 312 -3.87 8.07 22.57
CA VAL A 312 -2.80 8.89 21.94
C VAL A 312 -2.79 8.68 20.43
N LEU A 313 -2.93 7.45 19.98
CA LEU A 313 -3.02 7.14 18.55
C LEU A 313 -4.23 7.83 17.90
N GLY A 314 -5.40 7.84 18.57
CA GLY A 314 -6.59 8.56 18.13
C GLY A 314 -6.36 10.07 18.04
N ILE A 315 -5.72 10.68 19.04
CA ILE A 315 -5.36 12.11 19.03
C ILE A 315 -4.40 12.42 17.89
N VAL A 316 -3.34 11.62 17.71
CA VAL A 316 -2.37 11.78 16.61
C VAL A 316 -3.09 11.70 15.27
N PHE A 317 -4.06 10.78 15.13
CA PHE A 317 -4.87 10.68 13.91
C PHE A 317 -5.69 11.95 13.64
N ILE A 318 -6.41 12.45 14.64
CA ILE A 318 -7.21 13.68 14.51
C ILE A 318 -6.33 14.85 14.09
N VAL A 319 -5.18 15.01 14.78
CA VAL A 319 -4.21 16.07 14.46
C VAL A 319 -3.63 15.89 13.05
N ALA A 320 -3.27 14.68 12.66
CA ALA A 320 -2.72 14.40 11.34
C ALA A 320 -3.74 14.68 10.22
N VAL A 321 -4.97 14.24 10.37
CA VAL A 321 -6.05 14.48 9.38
C VAL A 321 -6.38 15.96 9.28
N TYR A 322 -6.40 16.68 10.40
CA TYR A 322 -6.71 18.11 10.41
C TYR A 322 -5.55 18.96 9.86
N SER A 323 -4.31 18.65 10.26
CA SER A 323 -3.11 19.44 9.90
C SER A 323 -2.52 19.07 8.55
N LEU A 324 -2.60 17.79 8.16
CA LEU A 324 -1.96 17.24 6.96
C LEU A 324 -3.02 16.86 5.91
N ARG A 325 -3.68 17.84 5.32
CA ARG A 325 -4.73 17.60 4.29
C ARG A 325 -4.28 16.70 3.12
N HIS A 326 -2.98 16.56 2.88
CA HIS A 326 -2.38 15.72 1.82
C HIS A 326 -1.41 14.67 2.38
N GLY A 327 -1.42 14.41 3.69
CA GLY A 327 -0.49 13.52 4.36
C GLY A 327 0.95 14.03 4.39
N ILE A 328 1.85 13.26 5.02
CA ILE A 328 3.29 13.59 5.12
C ILE A 328 3.93 13.70 3.72
N ALA A 329 3.52 12.87 2.78
CA ALA A 329 4.03 12.90 1.41
C ALA A 329 3.63 14.16 0.63
N GLY A 330 2.50 14.80 0.98
CA GLY A 330 2.06 16.06 0.36
C GLY A 330 2.95 17.24 0.66
N LEU A 331 3.70 17.23 1.75
CA LEU A 331 4.66 18.28 2.11
C LEU A 331 5.80 18.43 1.09
N SER A 332 6.13 17.35 0.38
CA SER A 332 7.20 17.35 -0.63
C SER A 332 6.74 17.82 -2.02
N THR A 333 5.44 17.84 -2.30
CA THR A 333 4.89 18.16 -3.63
C THR A 333 4.38 19.59 -3.79
N THR A 334 4.25 20.34 -2.70
CA THR A 334 3.69 21.71 -2.71
C THR A 334 4.59 22.77 -3.38
N GLN A 335 5.82 22.44 -3.76
CA GLN A 335 6.73 23.38 -4.42
C GLN A 335 6.65 23.40 -5.96
N PHE A 336 5.90 22.50 -6.61
CA PHE A 336 5.95 22.39 -8.08
C PHE A 336 4.69 22.84 -8.84
N HIS A 337 3.65 23.35 -8.17
CA HIS A 337 2.45 23.89 -8.85
C HIS A 337 2.11 25.32 -8.38
N ARG A 338 3.07 26.23 -8.48
CA ARG A 338 2.75 27.63 -8.71
C ARG A 338 2.64 27.83 -10.23
N GLY A 339 1.48 27.56 -10.80
CA GLY A 339 1.13 28.00 -12.14
C GLY A 339 1.09 29.53 -12.21
N PRO A 340 1.45 30.14 -13.35
CA PRO A 340 1.49 31.58 -13.51
C PRO A 340 0.09 32.17 -13.30
N GLY A 341 0.06 33.26 -12.53
CA GLY A 341 -1.13 33.97 -12.07
C GLY A 341 -2.17 34.24 -13.19
N ARG A 342 -3.42 33.98 -12.86
CA ARG A 342 -4.56 34.60 -13.53
C ARG A 342 -4.38 36.10 -13.39
N GLN A 343 -3.99 36.75 -14.45
CA GLN A 343 -4.18 38.19 -14.60
C GLN A 343 -5.69 38.43 -14.57
N THR A 344 -6.16 39.08 -13.53
CA THR A 344 -7.49 39.69 -13.49
C THR A 344 -7.48 40.82 -14.49
N GLU A 345 -8.08 40.58 -15.64
CA GLU A 345 -8.46 41.63 -16.60
C GLU A 345 -9.52 42.48 -15.92
N LYS A 346 -9.11 43.63 -15.44
CA LYS A 346 -10.00 44.73 -15.09
C LYS A 346 -10.60 45.23 -16.40
N ALA A 347 -11.86 44.95 -16.63
CA ALA A 347 -12.68 45.69 -17.59
C ALA A 347 -12.99 47.06 -16.96
N ASP A 348 -12.30 48.09 -17.44
CA ASP A 348 -12.75 49.47 -17.38
C ASP A 348 -13.67 49.70 -18.58
N GLY A 349 -14.88 50.24 -18.36
CA GLY A 349 -15.79 50.71 -19.39
C GLY A 349 -17.22 50.68 -18.91
#